data_802bb42ae920e01b643956016d7548b3
#
_entry.id   802bb42ae920e01b643956016d7548b3
#
_cell.length_a   1.000
_cell.length_b   1.000
_cell.length_c   1.000
_cell.angle_alpha   90.00
_cell.angle_beta   90.00
_cell.angle_gamma   90.00
#
_symmetry.space_group_name_H-M   'P 1'
#
loop_
_entity.id
_entity.type
_entity.pdbx_description
1 polymer ?
#
loop_
_entity_poly.entity_id
_entity_poly.type
_entity_poly.pdbx_seq_one_letter_code
_entity_poly.pdbx_strand_id
1 'polypeptide(L)'
;MHRSEVNGDRRTFGTRIFCSVIFKKNKARSEHIFVSGRLFCCVRIGGERMEIEMLQGKIHRATVTQVELDYVGSITVDTKLMEAAGICEYQKVQIADIDNGERFETYTIAGEAGSGKICLNGAAARCVSVGDKIIIMAYCACDSEEARTHKPKVVFVDDENRPVRVTSYEKHGRLEDM
;
A
#
# COMPACT_ATOMS: atom_id res chain seq x y z
N MET A 1 9.70 -70.68 -41.25
CA MET A 1 9.56 -71.68 -40.15
C MET A 1 10.20 -71.12 -38.90
N HIS A 2 9.51 -71.14 -37.86
CA HIS A 2 9.68 -70.92 -36.39
C HIS A 2 9.27 -69.56 -35.88
N ARG A 3 8.05 -69.57 -35.36
CA ARG A 3 7.54 -68.67 -34.30
C ARG A 3 8.28 -68.92 -33.00
N SER A 4 8.54 -67.90 -32.25
CA SER A 4 8.66 -67.97 -30.80
C SER A 4 7.87 -66.81 -30.21
N GLU A 5 6.77 -67.17 -29.55
CA GLU A 5 5.96 -66.33 -28.71
C GLU A 5 6.76 -65.98 -27.46
N VAL A 6 6.75 -64.70 -27.09
CA VAL A 6 7.14 -64.29 -25.74
C VAL A 6 5.93 -63.63 -25.07
N ASN A 7 5.38 -64.39 -24.15
CA ASN A 7 4.32 -64.00 -23.24
C ASN A 7 4.86 -62.95 -22.28
N GLY A 8 4.35 -61.74 -22.33
CA GLY A 8 4.67 -60.62 -21.39
C GLY A 8 3.45 -60.28 -20.56
N ASP A 9 3.42 -60.79 -19.36
CA ASP A 9 2.43 -60.53 -18.31
C ASP A 9 2.33 -59.03 -17.99
N ARG A 10 1.22 -58.40 -18.39
CA ARG A 10 0.88 -57.03 -18.00
C ARG A 10 0.10 -57.03 -16.73
N ARG A 11 0.79 -56.94 -15.59
CA ARG A 11 0.14 -56.61 -14.33
C ARG A 11 -0.05 -55.08 -14.28
N THR A 12 -1.24 -54.64 -14.56
CA THR A 12 -1.70 -53.28 -14.28
C THR A 12 -1.92 -53.10 -12.78
N PHE A 13 -0.93 -52.54 -12.11
CA PHE A 13 -1.13 -52.00 -10.75
C PHE A 13 -1.81 -50.64 -10.86
N GLY A 14 -3.12 -50.64 -10.74
CA GLY A 14 -3.91 -49.43 -10.57
C GLY A 14 -3.77 -48.91 -9.14
N THR A 15 -2.75 -48.14 -8.88
CA THR A 15 -2.68 -47.39 -7.61
C THR A 15 -3.45 -46.09 -7.80
N ARG A 16 -4.72 -46.09 -7.37
CA ARG A 16 -5.46 -44.84 -7.15
C ARG A 16 -4.83 -44.12 -5.97
N ILE A 17 -4.00 -43.13 -6.26
CA ILE A 17 -3.51 -42.18 -5.26
C ILE A 17 -4.67 -41.28 -4.90
N PHE A 18 -5.32 -41.51 -3.76
CA PHE A 18 -6.23 -40.54 -3.16
C PHE A 18 -5.39 -39.39 -2.62
N CYS A 19 -5.30 -38.30 -3.39
CA CYS A 19 -4.70 -37.08 -2.93
C CYS A 19 -5.72 -36.33 -2.07
N SER A 20 -5.63 -36.48 -0.75
CA SER A 20 -6.41 -35.63 0.17
C SER A 20 -5.71 -34.28 0.27
N VAL A 21 -6.24 -33.29 -0.42
CA VAL A 21 -5.77 -31.90 -0.33
C VAL A 21 -6.39 -31.27 0.93
N ILE A 22 -5.59 -31.05 1.95
CA ILE A 22 -6.02 -30.32 3.14
C ILE A 22 -5.67 -28.85 2.94
N PHE A 23 -6.68 -28.03 2.67
CA PHE A 23 -6.52 -26.59 2.64
C PHE A 23 -6.48 -26.02 4.06
N LYS A 24 -5.33 -25.58 4.51
CA LYS A 24 -5.22 -24.70 5.68
C LYS A 24 -5.13 -23.25 5.22
N LYS A 25 -6.21 -22.50 5.39
CA LYS A 25 -6.19 -21.04 5.23
C LYS A 25 -5.33 -20.43 6.34
N ASN A 26 -4.11 -20.04 6.01
CA ASN A 26 -3.31 -19.19 6.88
C ASN A 26 -3.43 -17.75 6.38
N LYS A 27 -3.54 -16.80 7.31
CA LYS A 27 -3.70 -15.34 7.06
C LYS A 27 -2.54 -14.68 6.29
N ALA A 28 -1.47 -15.41 5.97
CA ALA A 28 -0.38 -14.96 5.11
C ALA A 28 -0.58 -15.58 3.72
N ARG A 29 -0.48 -14.76 2.69
CA ARG A 29 -0.70 -15.00 1.24
C ARG A 29 0.11 -16.15 0.60
N SER A 30 0.34 -17.27 1.29
CA SER A 30 0.99 -18.45 0.71
C SER A 30 0.16 -19.69 1.05
N GLU A 31 -0.39 -20.32 0.03
CA GLU A 31 -1.01 -21.64 0.17
C GLU A 31 0.09 -22.70 0.05
N HIS A 32 0.28 -23.50 1.10
CA HIS A 32 1.21 -24.62 1.10
C HIS A 32 0.45 -25.89 0.77
N ILE A 33 0.83 -26.56 -0.30
CA ILE A 33 0.28 -27.87 -0.68
C ILE A 33 1.22 -28.95 -0.16
N PHE A 34 0.70 -29.83 0.71
CA PHE A 34 1.40 -31.03 1.19
C PHE A 34 1.00 -32.24 0.33
N VAL A 35 1.96 -32.80 -0.35
CA VAL A 35 1.80 -34.07 -1.08
C VAL A 35 2.83 -35.05 -0.56
N SER A 36 2.36 -36.19 -0.04
CA SER A 36 3.21 -37.33 0.42
C SER A 36 4.39 -36.95 1.33
N GLY A 37 4.16 -36.12 2.35
CA GLY A 37 5.15 -35.85 3.40
C GLY A 37 6.36 -34.99 2.98
N ARG A 38 6.38 -34.45 1.78
CA ARG A 38 7.40 -33.48 1.33
C ARG A 38 6.79 -32.11 1.14
N LEU A 39 7.46 -31.10 1.69
CA LEU A 39 7.11 -29.70 1.50
C LEU A 39 7.50 -29.29 0.08
N PHE A 40 6.53 -29.10 -0.81
CA PHE A 40 6.76 -28.50 -2.10
C PHE A 40 6.62 -26.99 -2.01
N CYS A 41 7.63 -26.30 -2.49
CA CYS A 41 7.71 -24.84 -2.57
C CYS A 41 6.53 -24.28 -3.35
N CYS A 42 5.96 -23.17 -2.86
CA CYS A 42 4.86 -22.41 -3.39
C CYS A 42 4.66 -22.52 -4.90
N VAL A 43 3.59 -23.17 -5.33
CA VAL A 43 2.97 -22.84 -6.61
C VAL A 43 2.06 -21.64 -6.34
N ARG A 44 2.46 -20.45 -6.78
CA ARG A 44 1.53 -19.34 -6.97
C ARG A 44 0.55 -19.80 -8.06
N ILE A 45 -0.64 -20.20 -7.67
CA ILE A 45 -1.75 -20.29 -8.59
C ILE A 45 -2.16 -18.84 -8.84
N GLY A 46 -1.51 -18.20 -9.83
CA GLY A 46 -1.79 -16.84 -10.25
C GLY A 46 -3.12 -16.79 -10.99
N GLY A 47 -4.22 -16.61 -10.26
CA GLY A 47 -5.35 -15.90 -10.83
C GLY A 47 -4.94 -14.43 -10.88
N GLU A 48 -5.09 -13.76 -12.01
CA GLU A 48 -4.97 -12.30 -12.12
C GLU A 48 -5.97 -11.69 -11.15
N ARG A 49 -5.50 -11.27 -9.96
CA ARG A 49 -6.31 -10.49 -9.03
C ARG A 49 -6.31 -9.07 -9.57
N MET A 50 -7.49 -8.59 -9.91
CA MET A 50 -7.69 -7.17 -10.18
C MET A 50 -7.47 -6.42 -8.86
N GLU A 51 -6.45 -5.56 -8.83
CA GLU A 51 -6.15 -4.70 -7.70
C GLU A 51 -6.79 -3.34 -7.93
N ILE A 52 -7.43 -2.81 -6.89
CA ILE A 52 -8.05 -1.50 -6.88
C ILE A 52 -7.18 -0.60 -6.03
N GLU A 53 -6.75 0.54 -6.58
CA GLU A 53 -6.02 1.54 -5.83
C GLU A 53 -6.98 2.34 -4.96
N MET A 54 -6.79 2.29 -3.63
CA MET A 54 -7.63 2.94 -2.64
C MET A 54 -6.82 3.96 -1.82
N LEU A 55 -7.46 5.06 -1.42
CA LEU A 55 -6.85 6.02 -0.51
C LEU A 55 -6.54 5.31 0.82
N GLN A 56 -5.26 5.21 1.18
CA GLN A 56 -4.80 4.63 2.44
C GLN A 56 -4.83 5.64 3.56
N GLY A 57 -4.23 6.81 3.30
CA GLY A 57 -4.08 7.88 4.27
C GLY A 57 -3.98 9.24 3.63
N LYS A 58 -4.42 10.27 4.37
CA LYS A 58 -4.43 11.66 3.90
C LYS A 58 -4.11 12.60 5.04
N ILE A 59 -3.19 13.53 4.81
CA ILE A 59 -2.98 14.70 5.67
C ILE A 59 -3.57 15.89 4.93
N HIS A 60 -4.61 16.49 5.50
CA HIS A 60 -5.42 17.50 4.84
C HIS A 60 -5.02 18.90 5.28
N ARG A 61 -4.63 19.75 4.32
CA ARG A 61 -4.27 21.17 4.47
C ARG A 61 -3.04 21.40 5.36
N ALA A 62 -2.02 20.52 5.26
CA ALA A 62 -0.75 20.77 5.92
C ALA A 62 -0.08 22.04 5.35
N THR A 63 0.52 22.83 6.22
CA THR A 63 1.26 24.04 5.83
C THR A 63 2.69 23.65 5.47
N VAL A 64 3.17 24.06 4.31
CA VAL A 64 4.58 23.90 3.91
C VAL A 64 5.43 24.81 4.82
N THR A 65 6.30 24.22 5.63
CA THR A 65 7.17 24.95 6.58
C THR A 65 8.54 25.27 6.00
N GLN A 66 8.97 24.54 4.97
CA GLN A 66 10.31 24.67 4.40
C GLN A 66 10.35 24.11 2.97
N VAL A 67 11.22 24.67 2.14
CA VAL A 67 11.56 24.18 0.81
C VAL A 67 13.07 24.18 0.64
N GLU A 68 13.65 23.07 0.14
CA GLU A 68 15.11 22.88 0.00
C GLU A 68 15.46 22.37 -1.39
N LEU A 69 15.90 23.25 -2.26
CA LEU A 69 16.22 22.93 -3.67
C LEU A 69 17.44 22.03 -3.78
N ASP A 70 18.46 22.29 -2.98
CA ASP A 70 19.76 21.60 -3.04
C ASP A 70 19.83 20.40 -2.09
N TYR A 71 18.70 19.70 -1.91
CA TYR A 71 18.59 18.55 -1.04
C TYR A 71 18.19 17.29 -1.82
N VAL A 72 18.46 16.12 -1.25
CA VAL A 72 17.98 14.84 -1.81
C VAL A 72 16.45 14.93 -1.91
N GLY A 73 15.91 14.67 -3.11
CA GLY A 73 14.48 14.86 -3.41
C GLY A 73 13.53 14.19 -2.41
N SER A 74 12.26 14.57 -2.39
CA SER A 74 11.18 13.99 -1.59
C SER A 74 10.36 15.02 -0.80
N ILE A 75 9.49 14.54 0.09
CA ILE A 75 8.84 15.37 1.11
C ILE A 75 9.22 14.85 2.52
N THR A 76 9.80 15.70 3.35
CA THR A 76 10.01 15.40 4.77
C THR A 76 8.76 15.78 5.55
N VAL A 77 8.18 14.81 6.27
CA VAL A 77 6.93 14.95 7.03
C VAL A 77 7.19 14.58 8.48
N ASP A 78 6.67 15.38 9.41
CA ASP A 78 6.66 15.03 10.84
C ASP A 78 6.19 13.60 11.07
N THR A 79 6.99 12.79 11.77
CA THR A 79 6.71 11.37 12.02
C THR A 79 5.36 11.14 12.71
N LYS A 80 4.93 12.03 13.64
CA LYS A 80 3.61 11.91 14.26
C LYS A 80 2.46 12.09 13.27
N LEU A 81 2.62 12.96 12.27
CA LEU A 81 1.64 13.11 11.20
C LEU A 81 1.58 11.86 10.32
N MET A 82 2.75 11.30 9.98
CA MET A 82 2.83 10.07 9.20
C MET A 82 2.17 8.90 9.92
N GLU A 83 2.43 8.72 11.22
CA GLU A 83 1.81 7.70 12.07
C GLU A 83 0.28 7.87 12.15
N ALA A 84 -0.18 9.10 12.38
CA ALA A 84 -1.60 9.41 12.43
C ALA A 84 -2.32 9.09 11.13
N ALA A 85 -1.70 9.38 9.97
CA ALA A 85 -2.22 9.10 8.65
C ALA A 85 -1.98 7.66 8.19
N GLY A 86 -1.14 6.88 8.90
CA GLY A 86 -0.74 5.54 8.48
C GLY A 86 0.14 5.52 7.25
N ILE A 87 0.94 6.56 7.05
CA ILE A 87 1.90 6.72 5.96
C ILE A 87 3.27 6.22 6.44
N CYS A 88 3.92 5.38 5.64
CA CYS A 88 5.24 4.83 5.94
C CYS A 88 6.35 5.72 5.36
N GLU A 89 7.55 5.65 5.96
CA GLU A 89 8.75 6.22 5.36
C GLU A 89 9.04 5.55 4.01
N TYR A 90 9.51 6.32 3.03
CA TYR A 90 9.73 5.94 1.64
C TYR A 90 8.47 5.53 0.86
N GLN A 91 7.29 5.74 1.43
CA GLN A 91 6.05 5.50 0.71
C GLN A 91 5.83 6.58 -0.34
N LYS A 92 5.43 6.15 -1.54
CA LYS A 92 4.99 7.07 -2.59
C LYS A 92 3.74 7.81 -2.12
N VAL A 93 3.73 9.12 -2.31
CA VAL A 93 2.58 10.00 -2.03
C VAL A 93 2.30 10.92 -3.19
N GLN A 94 1.05 11.29 -3.36
CA GLN A 94 0.61 12.35 -4.24
C GLN A 94 0.41 13.62 -3.40
N ILE A 95 0.94 14.73 -3.90
CA ILE A 95 0.78 16.05 -3.31
C ILE A 95 -0.16 16.86 -4.18
N ALA A 96 -1.09 17.56 -3.57
CA ALA A 96 -1.93 18.55 -4.21
C ALA A 96 -1.79 19.87 -3.44
N ASP A 97 -1.26 20.87 -4.10
CA ASP A 97 -1.16 22.23 -3.57
C ASP A 97 -2.49 22.95 -3.80
N ILE A 98 -3.05 23.51 -2.72
CA ILE A 98 -4.36 24.17 -2.76
C ILE A 98 -4.22 25.60 -3.28
N ASP A 99 -3.09 26.25 -3.04
CA ASP A 99 -2.87 27.67 -3.34
C ASP A 99 -2.53 27.89 -4.80
N ASN A 100 -1.78 26.99 -5.44
CA ASN A 100 -1.39 27.10 -6.86
C ASN A 100 -2.02 26.03 -7.79
N GLY A 101 -2.60 24.96 -7.23
CA GLY A 101 -3.27 23.89 -7.97
C GLY A 101 -2.33 22.82 -8.53
N GLU A 102 -1.03 22.89 -8.27
CA GLU A 102 -0.06 21.89 -8.72
C GLU A 102 -0.33 20.51 -8.09
N ARG A 103 -0.12 19.47 -8.89
CA ARG A 103 -0.23 18.07 -8.47
C ARG A 103 0.97 17.31 -8.95
N PHE A 104 1.65 16.65 -8.01
CA PHE A 104 2.85 15.87 -8.32
C PHE A 104 2.98 14.68 -7.35
N GLU A 105 3.85 13.76 -7.72
CA GLU A 105 4.16 12.57 -6.91
C GLU A 105 5.60 12.66 -6.40
N THR A 106 5.77 12.18 -5.18
CA THR A 106 7.08 12.06 -4.53
C THR A 106 7.03 10.91 -3.52
N TYR A 107 7.99 10.81 -2.62
CA TYR A 107 7.98 9.84 -1.51
C TYR A 107 8.30 10.56 -0.19
N THR A 108 7.91 9.95 0.91
CA THR A 108 8.04 10.51 2.25
C THR A 108 9.39 10.18 2.87
N ILE A 109 9.95 11.14 3.61
CA ILE A 109 11.05 10.97 4.56
C ILE A 109 10.53 11.35 5.94
N ALA A 110 10.88 10.56 6.96
CA ALA A 110 10.49 10.83 8.34
C ALA A 110 11.25 12.05 8.88
N GLY A 111 10.50 13.07 9.30
CA GLY A 111 11.00 14.23 10.03
C GLY A 111 10.93 14.05 11.54
N GLU A 112 11.49 15.00 12.30
CA GLU A 112 11.43 15.01 13.75
C GLU A 112 9.99 14.96 14.27
N ALA A 113 9.73 14.04 15.19
CA ALA A 113 8.40 13.79 15.71
C ALA A 113 7.86 14.97 16.54
N GLY A 114 6.70 15.48 16.17
CA GLY A 114 6.03 16.61 16.84
C GLY A 114 6.61 17.99 16.48
N SER A 115 7.47 18.05 15.46
CA SER A 115 8.02 19.30 14.96
C SER A 115 7.06 20.11 14.10
N GLY A 116 6.00 19.48 13.56
CA GLY A 116 5.11 20.06 12.57
C GLY A 116 5.80 20.27 11.20
N LYS A 117 6.98 19.66 10.97
CA LYS A 117 7.77 19.88 9.76
C LYS A 117 7.09 19.27 8.54
N ILE A 118 6.92 20.10 7.53
CA ILE A 118 6.55 19.74 6.15
C ILE A 118 7.55 20.44 5.25
N CYS A 119 8.51 19.70 4.69
CA CYS A 119 9.57 20.26 3.86
C CYS A 119 9.59 19.56 2.50
N LEU A 120 9.45 20.33 1.42
CA LEU A 120 9.58 19.85 0.05
C LEU A 120 11.04 19.97 -0.40
N ASN A 121 11.60 18.86 -0.92
CA ASN A 121 13.02 18.76 -1.23
C ASN A 121 13.29 18.59 -2.73
N GLY A 122 14.41 19.09 -3.21
CA GLY A 122 14.87 18.92 -4.58
C GLY A 122 13.88 19.48 -5.61
N ALA A 123 13.56 18.70 -6.65
CA ALA A 123 12.67 19.13 -7.72
C ALA A 123 11.24 19.47 -7.22
N ALA A 124 10.73 18.76 -6.22
CA ALA A 124 9.43 18.99 -5.62
C ALA A 124 9.32 20.39 -4.96
N ALA A 125 10.43 20.94 -4.48
CA ALA A 125 10.50 22.29 -3.91
C ALA A 125 10.14 23.40 -4.91
N ARG A 126 10.18 23.12 -6.22
CA ARG A 126 9.77 24.09 -7.26
C ARG A 126 8.27 24.16 -7.49
N CYS A 127 7.52 23.20 -6.99
CA CYS A 127 6.07 23.08 -7.17
C CYS A 127 5.28 23.78 -6.05
N VAL A 128 5.94 24.24 -4.98
CA VAL A 128 5.29 24.82 -3.81
C VAL A 128 6.08 26.01 -3.26
N SER A 129 5.44 26.80 -2.41
CA SER A 129 6.08 27.87 -1.64
C SER A 129 5.91 27.62 -0.12
N VAL A 130 6.80 28.19 0.69
CA VAL A 130 6.61 28.18 2.15
C VAL A 130 5.33 28.93 2.50
N GLY A 131 4.48 28.31 3.31
CA GLY A 131 3.17 28.82 3.69
C GLY A 131 2.01 28.23 2.89
N ASP A 132 2.25 27.61 1.74
CA ASP A 132 1.20 26.97 0.94
C ASP A 132 0.53 25.85 1.74
N LYS A 133 -0.77 25.68 1.50
CA LYS A 133 -1.56 24.58 2.06
C LYS A 133 -1.61 23.42 1.09
N ILE A 134 -1.06 22.28 1.50
CA ILE A 134 -1.01 21.07 0.68
C ILE A 134 -1.83 19.93 1.24
N ILE A 135 -2.25 19.03 0.37
CA ILE A 135 -2.85 17.75 0.71
C ILE A 135 -1.84 16.66 0.36
N ILE A 136 -1.49 15.82 1.34
CA ILE A 136 -0.61 14.67 1.16
C ILE A 136 -1.47 13.41 1.16
N MET A 137 -1.43 12.61 0.09
CA MET A 137 -2.25 11.41 -0.09
C MET A 137 -1.38 10.20 -0.37
N ALA A 138 -1.57 9.14 0.40
CA ALA A 138 -0.98 7.83 0.18
C ALA A 138 -2.07 6.84 -0.25
N TYR A 139 -1.70 5.90 -1.13
CA TYR A 139 -2.61 4.90 -1.68
C TYR A 139 -2.10 3.50 -1.37
N CYS A 140 -3.01 2.53 -1.35
CA CYS A 140 -2.70 1.11 -1.23
C CYS A 140 -3.48 0.30 -2.27
N ALA A 141 -2.93 -0.82 -2.69
CA ALA A 141 -3.61 -1.78 -3.53
C ALA A 141 -4.45 -2.72 -2.66
N CYS A 142 -5.72 -2.84 -2.96
CA CYS A 142 -6.67 -3.72 -2.29
C CYS A 142 -7.30 -4.67 -3.31
N ASP A 143 -7.62 -5.89 -2.90
CA ASP A 143 -8.52 -6.70 -3.72
C ASP A 143 -9.98 -6.21 -3.61
N SER A 144 -10.87 -6.75 -4.43
CA SER A 144 -12.27 -6.28 -4.51
C SER A 144 -13.07 -6.50 -3.22
N GLU A 145 -12.68 -7.45 -2.37
CA GLU A 145 -13.33 -7.69 -1.07
C GLU A 145 -12.77 -6.76 0.00
N GLU A 146 -11.44 -6.60 0.04
CA GLU A 146 -10.76 -5.66 0.91
C GLU A 146 -11.24 -4.22 0.66
N ALA A 147 -11.40 -3.81 -0.62
CA ALA A 147 -11.84 -2.49 -1.00
C ALA A 147 -13.23 -2.12 -0.46
N ARG A 148 -14.14 -3.11 -0.31
CA ARG A 148 -15.49 -2.87 0.23
C ARG A 148 -15.51 -2.48 1.71
N THR A 149 -14.51 -2.89 2.46
CA THR A 149 -14.40 -2.65 3.91
C THR A 149 -13.27 -1.70 4.27
N HIS A 150 -12.48 -1.30 3.27
CA HIS A 150 -11.36 -0.40 3.44
C HIS A 150 -11.81 0.96 3.97
N LYS A 151 -11.05 1.50 4.93
CA LYS A 151 -11.29 2.81 5.52
C LYS A 151 -9.97 3.57 5.58
N PRO A 152 -9.87 4.72 4.91
CA PRO A 152 -8.67 5.55 4.96
C PRO A 152 -8.51 6.20 6.33
N LYS A 153 -7.29 6.65 6.64
CA LYS A 153 -7.03 7.56 7.75
C LYS A 153 -6.89 8.97 7.22
N VAL A 154 -7.81 9.84 7.59
CA VAL A 154 -7.80 11.25 7.19
C VAL A 154 -7.47 12.11 8.40
N VAL A 155 -6.34 12.79 8.33
CA VAL A 155 -5.82 13.66 9.40
C VAL A 155 -6.04 15.11 9.00
N PHE A 156 -6.75 15.85 9.83
CA PHE A 156 -6.87 17.30 9.75
C PHE A 156 -5.89 17.94 10.71
N VAL A 157 -5.22 18.98 10.28
CA VAL A 157 -4.18 19.66 11.04
C VAL A 157 -4.54 21.13 11.27
N ASP A 158 -3.93 21.72 12.30
CA ASP A 158 -3.92 23.17 12.52
C ASP A 158 -2.81 23.85 11.70
N ASP A 159 -2.65 25.16 11.89
CA ASP A 159 -1.66 25.97 11.16
C ASP A 159 -0.21 25.62 11.54
N GLU A 160 0.01 24.99 12.71
CA GLU A 160 1.30 24.46 13.17
C GLU A 160 1.51 22.99 12.78
N ASN A 161 0.65 22.44 11.91
CA ASN A 161 0.67 21.06 11.47
C ASN A 161 0.48 20.03 12.59
N ARG A 162 -0.27 20.35 13.64
CA ARG A 162 -0.61 19.40 14.69
C ARG A 162 -1.91 18.70 14.35
N PRO A 163 -2.02 17.37 14.55
CA PRO A 163 -3.27 16.68 14.32
C PRO A 163 -4.36 17.17 15.26
N VAL A 164 -5.44 17.75 14.71
CA VAL A 164 -6.61 18.19 15.48
C VAL A 164 -7.76 17.19 15.40
N ARG A 165 -7.81 16.42 14.30
CA ARG A 165 -8.84 15.41 14.13
C ARG A 165 -8.36 14.30 13.17
N VAL A 166 -8.68 13.06 13.53
CA VAL A 166 -8.45 11.89 12.65
C VAL A 166 -9.80 11.21 12.41
N THR A 167 -10.12 10.95 11.14
CA THR A 167 -11.35 10.27 10.73
C THR A 167 -11.03 9.09 9.82
N SER A 168 -12.00 8.19 9.66
CA SER A 168 -11.90 7.05 8.75
C SER A 168 -12.84 7.16 7.53
N TYR A 169 -13.39 8.32 7.31
CA TYR A 169 -14.27 8.61 6.16
C TYR A 169 -14.28 10.12 5.88
N GLU A 170 -14.66 10.47 4.66
CA GLU A 170 -14.96 11.85 4.25
C GLU A 170 -16.42 11.92 3.82
N LYS A 171 -17.15 12.93 4.31
CA LYS A 171 -18.49 13.24 3.82
C LYS A 171 -18.40 14.35 2.79
N HIS A 172 -19.28 14.32 1.80
CA HIS A 172 -19.49 15.48 0.95
C HIS A 172 -20.02 16.64 1.80
N GLY A 173 -19.32 17.78 1.78
CA GLY A 173 -19.68 18.96 2.58
C GLY A 173 -18.57 20.00 2.54
N ARG A 174 -18.83 21.16 3.15
CA ARG A 174 -17.81 22.18 3.37
C ARG A 174 -16.89 21.77 4.52
N LEU A 175 -15.65 22.32 4.54
CA LEU A 175 -14.70 22.07 5.62
C LEU A 175 -15.24 22.46 7.00
N GLU A 176 -16.03 23.52 7.05
CA GLU A 176 -16.70 24.03 8.27
C GLU A 176 -17.81 23.10 8.78
N ASP A 177 -18.32 22.19 7.94
CA ASP A 177 -19.38 21.22 8.26
C ASP A 177 -18.78 19.83 8.64
N MET A 178 -17.47 19.67 8.51
CA MET A 178 -16.72 18.44 8.77
C MET A 178 -15.94 18.53 10.07
#